data_35931c5a3925409ced89ba25e7d85451
#
_entry.id   35931c5a3925409ced89ba25e7d85451
#
_cell.length_a   1.000
_cell.length_b   1.000
_cell.length_c   1.000
_cell.angle_alpha   90.00
_cell.angle_beta   90.00
_cell.angle_gamma   90.00
#
_symmetry.space_group_name_H-M   'P 1'
#
loop_
_entity.id
_entity.type
_entity.pdbx_description
1 polymer ?
#
loop_
_entity_poly.entity_id
_entity_poly.type
_entity_poly.pdbx_seq_one_letter_code
_entity_poly.pdbx_strand_id
1 'polypeptide(L)' 'MKRIAEKHSIKVIQLDLNDNVLNEFESMVQAEQETGVSRRNISSCCNGKRKSAGRFKWRKK' A
#
# COMPACT_ATOMS: atom_id res chain seq x y z
N MET A 1 -3.22 1.89 -25.12
CA MET A 1 -3.28 2.05 -24.63
C MET A 1 -3.09 1.80 -23.59
N LYS A 2 -2.73 1.51 -22.98
CA LYS A 2 -2.41 1.15 -22.11
C LYS A 2 -1.94 1.85 -21.14
N ARG A 3 -1.52 2.70 -21.13
CA ARG A 3 -1.06 3.40 -20.25
C ARG A 3 -1.97 3.89 -19.26
N ILE A 4 -3.22 3.82 -19.32
CA ILE A 4 -4.16 4.17 -18.32
C ILE A 4 -3.94 3.39 -17.05
N ALA A 5 -3.64 2.12 -17.20
CA ALA A 5 -3.36 1.29 -16.04
C ALA A 5 -2.19 1.84 -15.25
N GLU A 6 -1.21 2.34 -15.94
CA GLU A 6 -0.05 2.87 -15.27
C GLU A 6 -0.34 4.11 -14.47
N LYS A 7 -1.28 4.91 -14.94
CA LYS A 7 -1.63 6.09 -14.21
C LYS A 7 -2.26 5.79 -12.89
N HIS A 8 -2.89 4.64 -12.78
CA HIS A 8 -3.56 4.26 -11.55
C HIS A 8 -2.71 3.40 -10.64
N SER A 9 -1.50 3.12 -11.06
CA SER A 9 -0.59 2.35 -10.25
C SER A 9 0.18 3.29 -9.33
N ILE A 10 0.00 3.12 -8.05
CA ILE A 10 0.68 3.95 -7.06
C ILE A 10 1.54 3.02 -6.23
N LYS A 11 2.83 3.28 -6.22
CA LYS A 11 3.72 2.48 -5.41
C LYS A 11 3.42 2.71 -3.94
N VAL A 12 3.43 1.63 -3.18
CA VAL A 12 3.18 1.72 -1.74
C VAL A 12 4.32 1.08 -0.99
N ILE A 13 4.57 1.58 0.19
CA ILE A 13 5.60 1.08 1.07
C ILE A 13 4.93 0.46 2.27
N GLN A 14 5.35 -0.76 2.60
CA GLN A 14 4.89 -1.45 3.79
C GLN A 14 5.88 -1.18 4.90
N LEU A 15 5.38 -0.72 6.03
CA LEU A 15 6.22 -0.44 7.19
C LEU A 15 5.70 -1.22 8.38
N ASP A 16 6.58 -1.51 9.32
CA ASP A 16 6.11 -2.08 10.57
C ASP A 16 5.55 -0.94 11.43
N LEU A 17 5.09 -1.28 12.63
CA LEU A 17 4.45 -0.28 13.48
C LEU A 17 5.43 0.73 14.05
N ASN A 18 6.72 0.49 13.87
CA ASN A 18 7.78 1.40 14.29
C ASN A 18 8.33 2.22 13.13
N ASP A 19 7.62 2.20 12.01
CA ASP A 19 7.99 2.96 10.81
C ASP A 19 9.22 2.44 10.08
N ASN A 20 9.59 1.19 10.30
CA ASN A 20 10.68 0.58 9.55
C ASN A 20 10.15 0.02 8.24
N VAL A 21 10.80 0.34 7.15
CA VAL A 21 10.38 -0.14 5.83
C VAL A 21 10.63 -1.62 5.72
N LEU A 22 9.58 -2.37 5.40
CA LEU A 22 9.67 -3.82 5.23
C LEU A 22 9.69 -4.22 3.76
N ASN A 23 8.82 -3.62 2.96
CA ASN A 23 8.71 -3.95 1.54
C ASN A 23 8.20 -2.76 0.78
N GLU A 24 8.41 -2.80 -0.53
CA GLU A 24 7.87 -1.80 -1.43
C GLU A 24 7.14 -2.55 -2.54
N PHE A 25 5.94 -2.11 -2.89
CA PHE A 25 5.12 -2.75 -3.91
C PHE A 25 4.82 -1.77 -5.02
N GLU A 26 4.67 -2.31 -6.23
CA GLU A 26 4.41 -1.47 -7.40
C GLU A 26 3.01 -0.88 -7.41
N SER A 27 2.10 -1.50 -6.69
CA SER A 27 0.72 -1.02 -6.64
C SER A 27 0.05 -1.54 -5.38
N MET A 28 -1.11 -0.97 -5.07
CA MET A 28 -1.89 -1.46 -3.94
C MET A 28 -2.45 -2.85 -4.22
N VAL A 29 -2.72 -3.14 -5.49
CA VAL A 29 -3.18 -4.47 -5.85
C VAL A 29 -2.11 -5.51 -5.57
N GLN A 30 -0.87 -5.20 -5.93
CA GLN A 30 0.23 -6.10 -5.66
C GLN A 30 0.41 -6.28 -4.15
N ALA A 31 0.34 -5.18 -3.40
CA ALA A 31 0.47 -5.26 -1.95
C ALA A 31 -0.61 -6.15 -1.34
N GLU A 32 -1.83 -6.04 -1.83
CA GLU A 32 -2.91 -6.89 -1.35
C GLU A 32 -2.63 -8.35 -1.66
N GLN A 33 -2.16 -8.64 -2.87
CA GLN A 33 -1.89 -10.01 -3.26
C GLN A 33 -0.76 -10.62 -2.45
N GLU A 34 0.24 -9.84 -2.14
CA GLU A 34 1.40 -10.34 -1.43
C GLU A 34 1.17 -10.49 0.08
N THR A 35 0.39 -9.61 0.65
CA THR A 35 0.23 -9.57 2.10
C THR A 35 -1.14 -10.03 2.57
N GLY A 36 -2.12 -10.07 1.68
CA GLY A 36 -3.49 -10.41 2.07
C GLY A 36 -4.23 -9.26 2.70
N VAL A 37 -3.62 -8.08 2.81
CA VAL A 37 -4.29 -6.92 3.38
C VAL A 37 -5.09 -6.24 2.29
N SER A 38 -6.35 -5.90 2.58
CA SER A 38 -7.22 -5.29 1.59
C SER A 38 -6.64 -3.98 1.06
N ARG A 39 -6.62 -3.84 -0.26
CA ARG A 39 -6.11 -2.61 -0.86
C ARG A 39 -6.91 -1.40 -0.42
N ARG A 40 -8.19 -1.59 -0.09
CA ARG A 40 -9.01 -0.50 0.42
C ARG A 40 -8.45 0.00 1.75
N ASN A 41 -8.06 -0.92 2.62
CA ASN A 41 -7.47 -0.55 3.90
C ASN A 41 -6.09 0.06 3.73
N ILE A 42 -5.31 -0.46 2.77
CA ILE A 42 -4.01 0.10 2.46
C ILE A 42 -4.17 1.56 2.00
N SER A 43 -5.15 1.79 1.12
CA SER A 43 -5.42 3.13 0.64
C SER A 43 -5.81 4.07 1.77
N SER A 44 -6.63 3.59 2.69
CA SER A 44 -7.02 4.39 3.85
C SER A 44 -5.83 4.78 4.70
N CYS A 45 -4.88 3.85 4.87
CA CYS A 45 -3.64 4.15 5.59
C CYS A 45 -2.83 5.20 4.86
N CYS A 46 -2.71 5.07 3.55
CA CYS A 46 -1.95 6.03 2.75
C CYS A 46 -2.55 7.41 2.80
N ASN A 47 -3.86 7.49 2.95
CA ASN A 47 -4.56 8.77 3.02
C ASN A 47 -4.70 9.32 4.43
N GLY A 48 -4.15 8.62 5.40
CA GLY A 48 -4.19 9.08 6.79
C GLY A 48 -5.49 8.80 7.52
N LYS A 49 -6.38 8.02 6.93
CA LYS A 49 -7.67 7.73 7.56
C LYS A 49 -7.58 6.59 8.56
N ARG A 50 -6.58 5.75 8.47
CA ARG A 50 -6.33 4.69 9.43
C ARG A 50 -4.87 4.72 9.80
N LYS A 51 -4.57 4.29 11.00
CA LYS A 51 -3.19 4.25 11.45
C LYS A 51 -2.44 3.05 10.93
N SER A 52 -3.15 1.95 10.70
CA SER A 52 -2.51 0.73 10.23
C SER A 52 -3.53 -0.15 9.53
N ALA A 53 -3.04 -1.10 8.76
CA ALA A 53 -3.89 -2.10 8.12
C ALA A 53 -3.12 -3.41 8.13
N GLY A 54 -3.76 -4.47 8.65
CA GLY A 54 -3.14 -5.78 8.71
C GLY A 54 -1.91 -5.81 9.58
N ARG A 55 -1.85 -4.95 10.60
CA ARG A 55 -0.74 -4.83 11.54
C ARG A 55 0.49 -4.20 10.92
N PHE A 56 0.33 -3.50 9.80
CA PHE A 56 1.41 -2.78 9.15
C PHE A 56 0.99 -1.36 8.88
N LYS A 57 1.95 -0.48 8.77
CA LYS A 57 1.68 0.86 8.29
C LYS A 57 1.95 0.88 6.80
N TRP A 58 1.30 1.79 6.11
CA TRP A 58 1.37 1.89 4.64
C TRP A 58 1.50 3.34 4.23
N ARG A 59 2.30 3.59 3.22
CA ARG A 59 2.52 4.91 2.70
C ARG A 59 2.59 4.87 1.21
N LYS A 60 2.17 5.94 0.57
CA LYS A 60 2.44 6.11 -0.86
C LYS A 60 3.88 6.54 -1.03
N LYS A 61 4.50 6.06 -2.06
CA LYS A 61 5.85 6.44 -2.35
C LYS A 61 5.94 7.80 -3.05
#